data_92299a6dfe79cb2d5d9e100d2cc93b7f
#
_entry.id   92299a6dfe79cb2d5d9e100d2cc93b7f
#
_cell.length_a   1.000
_cell.length_b   1.000
_cell.length_c   1.000
_cell.angle_alpha   90.00
_cell.angle_beta   90.00
_cell.angle_gamma   90.00
#
_symmetry.space_group_name_H-M   'P 1'
#
loop_
_entity.id
_entity.type
_entity.pdbx_description
1 polymer ?
#
loop_
_entity_poly.entity_id
_entity_poly.type
_entity_poly.pdbx_seq_one_letter_code
_entity_poly.pdbx_strand_id
1 'polypeptide(L)'
;SAFFDGDGVALTDTTVIRNGSVSAYYGTHRFASYLGEPETGDLPCLRLEPGSLTADELNAEPWIECVSLSGLQVDLYNDYIGGEIRLAYHHRDGKSLPLTGITMSAKLSDVLGSLRLSDTTSVNDNYEGPDRMLLRGMAIL
;
A
#
# COMPACT_ATOMS: atom_id res chain seq x y z
N SER A 1 1.48 16.37 -14.11
CA SER A 1 2.75 16.04 -13.42
C SER A 1 3.52 17.33 -13.18
N ALA A 2 4.02 17.53 -11.96
CA ALA A 2 4.91 18.63 -11.63
C ALA A 2 6.33 18.25 -12.08
N PHE A 3 7.11 19.26 -12.53
CA PHE A 3 8.52 19.07 -12.88
C PHE A 3 9.44 19.44 -11.72
N PHE A 4 8.93 20.22 -10.76
CA PHE A 4 9.64 20.72 -9.59
C PHE A 4 8.75 20.63 -8.37
N ASP A 5 9.36 20.48 -7.19
CA ASP A 5 8.67 20.61 -5.92
C ASP A 5 8.48 22.07 -5.49
N GLY A 6 7.93 22.28 -4.28
CA GLY A 6 7.70 23.61 -3.72
C GLY A 6 8.98 24.41 -3.44
N ASP A 7 10.13 23.77 -3.32
CA ASP A 7 11.44 24.38 -3.10
C ASP A 7 12.21 24.59 -4.42
N GLY A 8 11.63 24.21 -5.57
CA GLY A 8 12.25 24.32 -6.89
C GLY A 8 13.21 23.19 -7.23
N VAL A 9 13.23 22.11 -6.47
CA VAL A 9 14.03 20.92 -6.78
C VAL A 9 13.38 20.16 -7.92
N ALA A 10 14.16 19.81 -8.94
CA ALA A 10 13.68 19.02 -10.06
C ALA A 10 13.29 17.62 -9.59
N LEU A 11 12.08 17.20 -9.90
CA LEU A 11 11.59 15.86 -9.57
C LEU A 11 12.20 14.83 -10.51
N THR A 12 12.76 13.78 -9.94
CA THR A 12 13.38 12.67 -10.68
C THR A 12 12.83 11.34 -10.18
N ASP A 13 12.82 10.34 -11.06
CA ASP A 13 12.45 8.99 -10.66
C ASP A 13 13.48 8.46 -9.65
N THR A 14 13.03 8.25 -8.42
CA THR A 14 13.87 7.81 -7.32
C THR A 14 13.39 6.48 -6.79
N THR A 15 14.23 5.45 -6.84
CA THR A 15 13.95 4.16 -6.22
C THR A 15 14.26 4.24 -4.73
N VAL A 16 13.22 4.35 -3.91
CA VAL A 16 13.35 4.44 -2.43
C VAL A 16 13.58 3.07 -1.80
N ILE A 17 12.86 2.05 -2.27
CA ILE A 17 12.98 0.68 -1.76
C ILE A 17 13.30 -0.25 -2.93
N ARG A 18 14.30 -1.10 -2.75
CA ARG A 18 14.70 -2.15 -3.71
C ARG A 18 14.87 -3.47 -2.99
N ASN A 19 14.12 -4.49 -3.41
CA ASN A 19 14.17 -5.84 -2.82
C ASN A 19 14.02 -5.83 -1.27
N GLY A 20 13.09 -5.02 -0.76
CA GLY A 20 12.82 -4.90 0.68
C GLY A 20 13.84 -4.10 1.49
N SER A 21 14.86 -3.51 0.85
CA SER A 21 15.86 -2.67 1.50
C SER A 21 15.74 -1.22 1.04
N VAL A 22 16.01 -0.28 1.94
CA VAL A 22 16.09 1.14 1.59
C VAL A 22 17.26 1.35 0.64
N SER A 23 16.98 1.92 -0.53
CA SER A 23 17.95 2.18 -1.60
C SER A 23 18.34 3.66 -1.69
N ALA A 24 17.41 4.54 -1.37
CA ALA A 24 17.63 5.97 -1.31
C ALA A 24 16.68 6.62 -0.31
N TYR A 25 17.07 7.76 0.21
CA TYR A 25 16.15 8.66 0.90
C TYR A 25 15.52 9.62 -0.11
N TYR A 26 14.35 10.12 0.21
CA TYR A 26 13.71 11.19 -0.55
C TYR A 26 13.44 12.38 0.38
N GLY A 27 13.41 13.55 -0.18
CA GLY A 27 13.10 14.75 0.56
C GLY A 27 13.39 16.02 -0.20
N THR A 28 12.79 17.11 0.29
CA THR A 28 13.01 18.45 -0.22
C THR A 28 14.45 18.89 0.04
N HIS A 29 14.87 19.97 -0.60
CA HIS A 29 16.17 20.59 -0.42
C HIS A 29 16.60 20.71 1.04
N ARG A 30 15.69 21.16 1.91
CA ARG A 30 15.97 21.38 3.33
C ARG A 30 16.41 20.11 4.04
N PHE A 31 15.68 19.00 3.87
CA PHE A 31 15.98 17.75 4.56
C PHE A 31 17.16 17.02 3.96
N ALA A 32 17.30 17.04 2.63
CA ALA A 32 18.48 16.50 1.96
C ALA A 32 19.76 17.17 2.44
N SER A 33 19.73 18.50 2.56
CA SER A 33 20.86 19.29 3.07
C SER A 33 21.23 18.94 4.51
N TYR A 34 20.25 18.72 5.41
CA TYR A 34 20.52 18.30 6.79
C TYR A 34 21.15 16.91 6.90
N LEU A 35 20.78 16.01 6.01
CA LEU A 35 21.28 14.63 6.02
C LEU A 35 22.56 14.45 5.20
N GLY A 36 22.93 15.45 4.38
CA GLY A 36 24.03 15.31 3.43
C GLY A 36 23.74 14.35 2.29
N GLU A 37 22.46 14.16 1.96
CA GLU A 37 21.97 13.25 0.93
C GLU A 37 21.63 14.02 -0.37
N PRO A 38 21.58 13.34 -1.53
CA PRO A 38 21.15 13.95 -2.78
C PRO A 38 19.71 14.48 -2.69
N GLU A 39 19.47 15.63 -3.29
CA GLU A 39 18.13 16.20 -3.43
C GLU A 39 17.31 15.40 -4.44
N THR A 40 16.14 14.95 -4.04
CA THR A 40 15.21 14.18 -4.91
C THR A 40 13.87 14.89 -5.10
N GLY A 41 13.61 15.91 -4.29
CA GLY A 41 12.32 16.57 -4.21
C GLY A 41 11.26 15.73 -3.51
N ASP A 42 10.03 16.21 -3.52
CA ASP A 42 8.88 15.48 -2.99
C ASP A 42 8.54 14.28 -3.86
N LEU A 43 7.79 13.33 -3.29
CA LEU A 43 7.22 12.18 -4.02
C LEU A 43 5.74 12.44 -4.38
N PRO A 44 5.44 13.12 -5.48
CA PRO A 44 4.06 13.39 -5.88
C PRO A 44 3.35 12.13 -6.40
N CYS A 45 4.10 11.16 -6.88
CA CYS A 45 3.60 9.91 -7.44
C CYS A 45 4.37 8.73 -6.88
N LEU A 46 3.66 7.63 -6.66
CA LEU A 46 4.23 6.36 -6.22
C LEU A 46 4.08 5.32 -7.32
N ARG A 47 5.21 4.70 -7.71
CA ARG A 47 5.20 3.49 -8.53
C ARG A 47 5.63 2.30 -7.68
N LEU A 48 4.84 1.23 -7.74
CA LEU A 48 5.12 -0.04 -7.08
C LEU A 48 5.14 -1.15 -8.13
N GLU A 49 6.20 -1.95 -8.13
CA GLU A 49 6.29 -3.09 -9.05
C GLU A 49 5.21 -4.14 -8.75
N PRO A 50 4.64 -4.78 -9.78
CA PRO A 50 3.64 -5.82 -9.59
C PRO A 50 4.22 -7.02 -8.83
N GLY A 51 3.36 -7.69 -8.11
CA GLY A 51 3.68 -8.95 -7.45
C GLY A 51 3.42 -10.17 -8.34
N SER A 52 3.11 -11.28 -7.70
CA SER A 52 2.85 -12.56 -8.37
C SER A 52 1.49 -13.18 -8.00
N LEU A 53 0.66 -12.47 -7.23
CA LEU A 53 -0.66 -12.99 -6.86
C LEU A 53 -1.60 -12.93 -8.05
N THR A 54 -1.97 -14.09 -8.55
CA THR A 54 -2.94 -14.21 -9.66
C THR A 54 -4.39 -14.17 -9.14
N ALA A 55 -5.33 -13.84 -10.03
CA ALA A 55 -6.75 -13.89 -9.71
C ALA A 55 -7.21 -15.31 -9.34
N ASP A 56 -6.67 -16.34 -9.97
CA ASP A 56 -7.00 -17.74 -9.68
C ASP A 56 -6.56 -18.13 -8.27
N GLU A 57 -5.35 -17.75 -7.86
CA GLU A 57 -4.87 -17.97 -6.49
C GLU A 57 -5.71 -17.23 -5.45
N LEU A 58 -6.12 -16.00 -5.74
CA LEU A 58 -7.00 -15.23 -4.85
C LEU A 58 -8.36 -15.88 -4.67
N ASN A 59 -8.92 -16.45 -5.73
CA ASN A 59 -10.24 -17.09 -5.74
C ASN A 59 -10.23 -18.56 -5.26
N ALA A 60 -9.06 -19.14 -4.99
CA ALA A 60 -8.93 -20.53 -4.51
C ALA A 60 -9.48 -20.74 -3.09
N GLU A 61 -9.55 -19.68 -2.29
CA GLU A 61 -10.06 -19.70 -0.91
C GLU A 61 -11.07 -18.57 -0.69
N PRO A 62 -11.95 -18.64 0.31
CA PRO A 62 -12.81 -17.52 0.69
C PRO A 62 -11.96 -16.31 1.12
N TRP A 63 -12.33 -15.12 0.69
CA TRP A 63 -11.63 -13.88 1.02
C TRP A 63 -12.60 -12.70 1.17
N ILE A 64 -12.13 -11.62 1.81
CA ILE A 64 -12.87 -10.37 1.96
C ILE A 64 -12.18 -9.29 1.16
N GLU A 65 -12.91 -8.70 0.22
CA GLU A 65 -12.49 -7.53 -0.54
C GLU A 65 -12.90 -6.26 0.20
N CYS A 66 -11.93 -5.51 0.71
CA CYS A 66 -12.16 -4.21 1.32
C CYS A 66 -12.20 -3.13 0.24
N VAL A 67 -13.40 -2.62 -0.07
CA VAL A 67 -13.60 -1.61 -1.12
C VAL A 67 -13.49 -0.20 -0.57
N SER A 68 -14.00 0.03 0.64
CA SER A 68 -13.97 1.34 1.29
C SER A 68 -13.62 1.21 2.76
N LEU A 69 -12.56 1.88 3.14
CA LEU A 69 -12.06 1.94 4.51
C LEU A 69 -12.24 3.35 5.09
N SER A 70 -12.45 3.42 6.40
CA SER A 70 -12.44 4.67 7.17
C SER A 70 -11.46 4.52 8.31
N GLY A 71 -10.59 5.54 8.47
CA GLY A 71 -9.65 5.56 9.58
C GLY A 71 -8.63 4.42 9.57
N LEU A 72 -8.19 3.97 8.37
CA LEU A 72 -7.09 3.02 8.30
C LEU A 72 -5.87 3.60 9.00
N GLN A 73 -5.43 2.91 10.05
CA GLN A 73 -4.26 3.26 10.83
C GLN A 73 -3.18 2.20 10.67
N VAL A 74 -1.96 2.66 10.41
CA VAL A 74 -0.75 1.85 10.44
C VAL A 74 0.18 2.47 11.48
N ASP A 75 0.39 1.79 12.59
CA ASP A 75 1.20 2.27 13.71
C ASP A 75 2.41 1.34 13.90
N LEU A 76 3.55 1.84 13.45
CA LEU A 76 4.83 1.12 13.51
C LEU A 76 5.35 0.97 14.95
N TYR A 77 4.99 1.90 15.85
CA TYR A 77 5.47 1.89 17.25
C TYR A 77 4.71 0.88 18.11
N ASN A 78 3.40 0.76 17.86
CA ASN A 78 2.54 -0.16 18.59
C ASN A 78 2.31 -1.49 17.84
N ASP A 79 3.00 -1.71 16.72
CA ASP A 79 2.86 -2.91 15.90
C ASP A 79 1.41 -3.19 15.53
N TYR A 80 0.70 -2.18 15.05
CA TYR A 80 -0.75 -2.24 14.81
C TYR A 80 -1.09 -1.83 13.39
N ILE A 81 -2.04 -2.55 12.80
CA ILE A 81 -2.78 -2.15 11.59
C ILE A 81 -4.27 -2.41 11.83
N GLY A 82 -5.12 -1.45 11.48
CA GLY A 82 -6.56 -1.63 11.61
C GLY A 82 -7.36 -0.44 11.11
N GLY A 83 -8.67 -0.63 11.04
CA GLY A 83 -9.59 0.41 10.60
C GLY A 83 -11.02 -0.10 10.48
N GLU A 84 -11.93 0.82 10.23
CA GLU A 84 -13.33 0.53 9.94
C GLU A 84 -13.49 0.22 8.45
N ILE A 85 -14.20 -0.86 8.13
CA ILE A 85 -14.56 -1.22 6.76
C ILE A 85 -15.99 -0.76 6.51
N ARG A 86 -16.15 0.24 5.66
CA ARG A 86 -17.47 0.79 5.30
C ARG A 86 -18.19 -0.03 4.25
N LEU A 87 -17.43 -0.62 3.33
CA LEU A 87 -17.93 -1.53 2.32
C LEU A 87 -16.89 -2.60 2.03
N ALA A 88 -17.32 -3.84 2.12
CA ALA A 88 -16.55 -5.00 1.69
C ALA A 88 -17.45 -6.00 0.96
N TYR A 89 -16.82 -6.96 0.29
CA TYR A 89 -17.49 -8.13 -0.25
C TYR A 89 -16.82 -9.39 0.27
N HIS A 90 -17.61 -10.32 0.78
CA HIS A 90 -17.14 -11.68 1.11
C HIS A 90 -17.33 -12.56 -0.13
N HIS A 91 -16.22 -12.97 -0.70
CA HIS A 91 -16.19 -13.89 -1.83
C HIS A 91 -16.05 -15.32 -1.34
N ARG A 92 -17.04 -16.15 -1.67
CA ARG A 92 -17.07 -17.57 -1.30
C ARG A 92 -17.94 -18.36 -2.27
N ASP A 93 -17.46 -19.52 -2.72
CA ASP A 93 -18.22 -20.46 -3.58
C ASP A 93 -18.82 -19.77 -4.82
N GLY A 94 -18.05 -18.87 -5.45
CA GLY A 94 -18.47 -18.09 -6.63
C GLY A 94 -19.54 -17.03 -6.34
N LYS A 95 -19.81 -16.72 -5.08
CA LYS A 95 -20.76 -15.69 -4.63
C LYS A 95 -20.02 -14.53 -3.97
N SER A 96 -20.56 -13.33 -4.12
CA SER A 96 -20.08 -12.11 -3.47
C SER A 96 -21.18 -11.55 -2.59
N LEU A 97 -20.96 -11.52 -1.28
CA LEU A 97 -21.93 -11.01 -0.31
C LEU A 97 -21.42 -9.67 0.23
N PRO A 98 -22.20 -8.58 0.13
CA PRO A 98 -21.79 -7.30 0.67
C PRO A 98 -21.79 -7.30 2.19
N LEU A 99 -20.76 -6.67 2.77
CA LEU A 99 -20.57 -6.47 4.21
C LEU A 99 -20.38 -4.98 4.49
N THR A 100 -20.97 -4.49 5.57
CA THR A 100 -20.82 -3.10 6.03
C THR A 100 -20.72 -3.03 7.54
N GLY A 101 -20.09 -1.95 8.05
CA GLY A 101 -20.03 -1.68 9.48
C GLY A 101 -19.22 -2.70 10.26
N ILE A 102 -18.18 -3.24 9.64
CA ILE A 102 -17.24 -4.17 10.25
C ILE A 102 -15.89 -3.49 10.46
N THR A 103 -15.07 -4.04 11.34
CA THR A 103 -13.72 -3.55 11.59
C THR A 103 -12.69 -4.62 11.25
N MET A 104 -11.48 -4.19 10.94
CA MET A 104 -10.33 -5.07 10.79
C MET A 104 -9.21 -4.65 11.71
N SER A 105 -8.45 -5.60 12.22
CA SER A 105 -7.24 -5.32 12.98
C SER A 105 -6.27 -6.50 12.98
N ALA A 106 -4.98 -6.20 13.14
CA ALA A 106 -3.94 -7.19 13.31
C ALA A 106 -2.68 -6.56 13.94
N LYS A 107 -1.72 -7.39 14.30
CA LYS A 107 -0.34 -6.95 14.46
C LYS A 107 0.28 -6.75 13.07
N LEU A 108 0.90 -5.59 12.87
CA LEU A 108 1.52 -5.24 11.59
C LEU A 108 2.63 -6.23 11.21
N SER A 109 3.48 -6.62 12.17
CA SER A 109 4.55 -7.60 11.97
C SER A 109 4.05 -8.96 11.49
N ASP A 110 2.89 -9.42 12.00
CA ASP A 110 2.32 -10.70 11.61
C ASP A 110 1.79 -10.67 10.16
N VAL A 111 1.13 -9.59 9.76
CA VAL A 111 0.50 -9.52 8.44
C VAL A 111 1.47 -9.13 7.33
N LEU A 112 2.51 -8.35 7.62
CA LEU A 112 3.54 -8.00 6.62
C LEU A 112 4.25 -9.24 6.06
N GLY A 113 4.46 -10.27 6.88
CA GLY A 113 5.04 -11.54 6.43
C GLY A 113 4.15 -12.30 5.44
N SER A 114 2.85 -12.00 5.40
CA SER A 114 1.87 -12.62 4.50
C SER A 114 1.52 -11.76 3.29
N LEU A 115 2.06 -10.55 3.21
CA LEU A 115 1.75 -9.60 2.15
C LEU A 115 2.08 -10.18 0.77
N ARG A 116 1.07 -10.18 -0.11
CA ARG A 116 1.24 -10.48 -1.52
C ARG A 116 0.56 -9.41 -2.37
N LEU A 117 1.23 -9.01 -3.43
CA LEU A 117 0.74 -8.02 -4.38
C LEU A 117 0.28 -8.72 -5.66
N SER A 118 -0.79 -8.21 -6.30
CA SER A 118 -1.30 -8.74 -7.54
C SER A 118 -0.30 -8.61 -8.69
N ASP A 119 -0.43 -9.48 -9.67
CA ASP A 119 0.26 -9.40 -10.96
C ASP A 119 -0.40 -8.39 -11.91
N THR A 120 -1.66 -8.05 -11.65
CA THR A 120 -2.40 -7.00 -12.33
C THR A 120 -2.12 -5.63 -11.71
N THR A 121 -2.11 -4.58 -12.54
CA THR A 121 -1.79 -3.22 -12.12
C THR A 121 -2.90 -2.24 -12.47
N SER A 122 -2.96 -1.14 -11.74
CA SER A 122 -3.81 0.01 -12.00
C SER A 122 -3.01 1.31 -11.97
N VAL A 123 -3.54 2.32 -12.64
CA VAL A 123 -3.01 3.68 -12.64
C VAL A 123 -4.11 4.61 -12.14
N ASN A 124 -3.81 5.34 -11.10
CA ASN A 124 -4.63 6.41 -10.55
C ASN A 124 -3.81 7.71 -10.58
N ASP A 125 -4.36 8.83 -10.14
CA ASP A 125 -3.75 10.16 -10.26
C ASP A 125 -2.28 10.21 -9.81
N ASN A 126 -1.96 9.58 -8.69
CA ASN A 126 -0.63 9.62 -8.07
C ASN A 126 -0.07 8.23 -7.72
N TYR A 127 -0.65 7.17 -8.26
CA TYR A 127 -0.25 5.80 -8.02
C TYR A 127 -0.25 4.99 -9.31
N GLU A 128 0.81 4.21 -9.52
CA GLU A 128 0.91 3.17 -10.55
C GLU A 128 1.46 1.90 -9.90
N GLY A 129 0.71 0.80 -9.96
CA GLY A 129 1.15 -0.44 -9.34
C GLY A 129 0.05 -1.48 -9.19
N PRO A 130 0.28 -2.52 -8.38
CA PRO A 130 -0.68 -3.58 -8.12
C PRO A 130 -2.05 -3.04 -7.73
N ASP A 131 -3.08 -3.57 -8.35
CA ASP A 131 -4.47 -3.16 -8.08
C ASP A 131 -5.03 -3.82 -6.80
N ARG A 132 -4.36 -4.85 -6.29
CA ARG A 132 -4.76 -5.58 -5.09
C ARG A 132 -3.57 -5.93 -4.19
N MET A 133 -3.85 -5.93 -2.89
CA MET A 133 -2.94 -6.36 -1.84
C MET A 133 -3.65 -7.40 -0.98
N LEU A 134 -3.09 -8.59 -0.88
CA LEU A 134 -3.59 -9.64 0.00
C LEU A 134 -2.82 -9.64 1.32
N LEU A 135 -3.54 -9.57 2.42
CA LEU A 135 -3.04 -9.77 3.78
C LEU A 135 -3.76 -10.97 4.40
N ARG A 136 -3.02 -11.84 5.09
CA ARG A 136 -3.59 -12.96 5.86
C ARG A 136 -3.45 -12.69 7.34
N GLY A 137 -4.36 -13.27 8.14
CA GLY A 137 -4.30 -13.14 9.59
C GLY A 137 -4.94 -11.88 10.17
N MET A 138 -5.68 -11.12 9.34
CA MET A 138 -6.49 -10.00 9.83
C MET A 138 -7.70 -10.52 10.63
N ALA A 139 -7.91 -10.02 11.84
CA ALA A 139 -9.16 -10.21 12.57
C ALA A 139 -10.23 -9.28 11.97
N ILE A 140 -11.39 -9.84 11.64
CA ILE A 140 -12.56 -9.12 11.14
C ILE A 140 -13.68 -9.26 12.16
N LEU A 141 -14.24 -8.15 12.64
CA LEU A 141 -15.27 -8.09 13.69
C LEU A 141 -16.48 -7.27 13.25
#